data_801eb67e8c23a3e9582a899ca6a5d477
#
_entry.id   801eb67e8c23a3e9582a899ca6a5d477
#
_cell.length_a   1.000
_cell.length_b   1.000
_cell.length_c   1.000
_cell.angle_alpha   90.00
_cell.angle_beta   90.00
_cell.angle_gamma   90.00
#
_symmetry.space_group_name_H-M   'P 1'
#
loop_
_entity.id
_entity.type
_entity.pdbx_description
1 polymer ?
#
loop_
_entity_poly.entity_id
_entity_poly.type
_entity_poly.pdbx_seq_one_letter_code
_entity_poly.pdbx_strand_id
1 'polypeptide(L)'
;MALLTLFSGLFSREAKAKSATMKQFDLKDGEIQHMVIFNLPYPGGSAEATKFLKDGTRILSGIPVVRDFQAFKQVSPKNDYQYGFSMVFSNQADYTTYNEHPDHVAFVQDRWMKEVSDFLEIDFKKPF
;
A
#
# COMPACT_ATOMS: atom_id res chain seq x y z
N MET A 1 -36.73 -25.83 -14.08
CA MET A 1 -35.67 -26.76 -13.66
C MET A 1 -34.29 -26.40 -14.22
N ALA A 2 -34.16 -26.08 -15.49
CA ALA A 2 -32.90 -25.70 -16.08
C ALA A 2 -32.30 -24.43 -15.47
N LEU A 3 -33.11 -23.45 -15.05
CA LEU A 3 -32.69 -22.23 -14.44
C LEU A 3 -32.06 -22.40 -13.05
N LEU A 4 -32.58 -23.34 -12.25
CA LEU A 4 -32.06 -23.64 -10.92
C LEU A 4 -30.69 -24.32 -10.97
N THR A 5 -30.45 -25.18 -11.95
CA THR A 5 -29.17 -25.87 -12.13
C THR A 5 -28.07 -24.91 -12.56
N LEU A 6 -28.37 -23.94 -13.43
CA LEU A 6 -27.45 -22.89 -13.86
C LEU A 6 -27.08 -21.94 -12.72
N PHE A 7 -28.04 -21.56 -11.88
CA PHE A 7 -27.83 -20.68 -10.73
C PHE A 7 -26.92 -21.37 -9.70
N SER A 8 -27.11 -22.64 -9.43
CA SER A 8 -26.31 -23.43 -8.50
C SER A 8 -24.84 -23.56 -8.97
N GLY A 9 -24.62 -23.76 -10.28
CA GLY A 9 -23.29 -23.81 -10.86
C GLY A 9 -22.53 -22.47 -10.81
N LEU A 10 -23.24 -21.37 -11.04
CA LEU A 10 -22.68 -20.03 -10.96
C LEU A 10 -22.23 -19.68 -9.53
N PHE A 11 -23.06 -19.97 -8.55
CA PHE A 11 -22.77 -19.73 -7.14
C PHE A 11 -21.52 -20.50 -6.67
N SER A 12 -21.39 -21.75 -7.09
CA SER A 12 -20.24 -22.60 -6.77
C SER A 12 -18.93 -22.04 -7.35
N ARG A 13 -18.96 -21.49 -8.57
CA ARG A 13 -17.79 -20.85 -9.21
C ARG A 13 -17.38 -19.57 -8.50
N GLU A 14 -18.32 -18.74 -8.10
CA GLU A 14 -18.06 -17.52 -7.38
C GLU A 14 -17.42 -17.78 -6.01
N ALA A 15 -17.90 -18.77 -5.28
CA ALA A 15 -17.33 -19.16 -4.00
C ALA A 15 -15.88 -19.64 -4.13
N LYS A 16 -15.57 -20.43 -5.16
CA LYS A 16 -14.20 -20.88 -5.43
C LYS A 16 -13.27 -19.74 -5.85
N ALA A 17 -13.76 -18.82 -6.67
CA ALA A 17 -12.99 -17.65 -7.11
C ALA A 17 -12.66 -16.72 -5.93
N LYS A 18 -13.62 -16.45 -5.05
CA LYS A 18 -13.41 -15.65 -3.82
C LYS A 18 -12.37 -16.28 -2.89
N SER A 19 -12.43 -17.59 -2.69
CA SER A 19 -11.48 -18.32 -1.84
C SER A 19 -10.06 -18.24 -2.40
N ALA A 20 -9.88 -18.42 -3.71
CA ALA A 20 -8.58 -18.32 -4.37
C ALA A 20 -8.05 -16.89 -4.32
N THR A 21 -8.91 -15.86 -4.55
CA THR A 21 -8.54 -14.45 -4.51
C THR A 21 -8.09 -14.03 -3.11
N MET A 22 -8.80 -14.45 -2.05
CA MET A 22 -8.42 -14.15 -0.67
C MET A 22 -7.05 -14.70 -0.31
N LYS A 23 -6.69 -15.92 -0.79
CA LYS A 23 -5.36 -16.51 -0.57
C LYS A 23 -4.24 -15.70 -1.20
N GLN A 24 -4.49 -14.98 -2.30
CA GLN A 24 -3.49 -14.14 -2.96
C GLN A 24 -3.12 -12.90 -2.16
N PHE A 25 -4.02 -12.41 -1.32
CA PHE A 25 -3.84 -11.17 -0.56
C PHE A 25 -3.45 -11.39 0.90
N ASP A 26 -3.44 -12.63 1.35
CA ASP A 26 -2.99 -12.94 2.71
C ASP A 26 -1.47 -12.79 2.82
N LEU A 27 -1.04 -12.15 3.90
CA LEU A 27 0.38 -12.09 4.23
C LEU A 27 0.88 -13.49 4.59
N LYS A 28 2.06 -13.82 4.08
CA LYS A 28 2.76 -15.05 4.46
C LYS A 28 3.55 -14.84 5.75
N ASP A 29 3.97 -15.95 6.36
CA ASP A 29 4.84 -15.89 7.53
C ASP A 29 6.09 -15.04 7.26
N GLY A 30 6.37 -14.11 8.16
CA GLY A 30 7.52 -13.22 8.07
C GLY A 30 7.32 -12.00 7.19
N GLU A 31 6.30 -11.98 6.34
CA GLU A 31 6.01 -10.80 5.52
C GLU A 31 5.48 -9.65 6.39
N ILE A 32 5.87 -8.44 6.02
CA ILE A 32 5.45 -7.21 6.69
C ILE A 32 4.78 -6.31 5.67
N GLN A 33 3.57 -5.89 5.96
CA GLN A 33 2.91 -4.82 5.21
C GLN A 33 3.20 -3.49 5.91
N HIS A 34 3.99 -2.67 5.25
CA HIS A 34 4.31 -1.31 5.70
C HIS A 34 3.32 -0.34 5.09
N MET A 35 2.76 0.51 5.92
CA MET A 35 1.83 1.55 5.49
C MET A 35 2.20 2.85 6.17
N VAL A 36 2.17 3.94 5.41
CA VAL A 36 2.29 5.29 5.96
C VAL A 36 1.14 6.14 5.43
N ILE A 37 0.40 6.73 6.36
CA ILE A 37 -0.64 7.71 6.02
C ILE A 37 -0.13 9.10 6.32
N PHE A 38 -0.45 10.09 5.46
CA PHE A 38 0.21 11.38 5.55
C PHE A 38 -0.59 12.52 4.93
N ASN A 39 -0.16 13.72 5.25
CA ASN A 39 -0.70 14.97 4.74
C ASN A 39 0.36 15.75 3.98
N LEU A 40 -0.08 16.45 2.95
CA LEU A 40 0.71 17.43 2.20
C LEU A 40 0.11 18.82 2.42
N PRO A 41 0.94 19.89 2.39
CA PRO A 41 0.44 21.25 2.57
C PRO A 41 -0.23 21.82 1.32
N TYR A 42 -0.42 21.00 0.30
CA TYR A 42 -1.00 21.39 -0.98
C TYR A 42 -2.48 21.06 -1.03
N PRO A 43 -3.30 21.81 -1.79
CA PRO A 43 -4.69 21.44 -2.01
C PRO A 43 -4.80 20.04 -2.63
N GLY A 44 -5.84 19.29 -2.23
CA GLY A 44 -6.11 17.98 -2.80
C GLY A 44 -6.30 18.04 -4.32
N GLY A 45 -5.62 17.15 -5.04
CA GLY A 45 -5.65 17.12 -6.50
C GLY A 45 -4.82 18.20 -7.20
N SER A 46 -4.07 19.02 -6.46
CA SER A 46 -3.18 20.03 -7.05
C SER A 46 -2.02 19.38 -7.82
N ALA A 47 -1.39 20.18 -8.68
CA ALA A 47 -0.22 19.73 -9.45
C ALA A 47 0.93 19.31 -8.52
N GLU A 48 1.15 20.04 -7.42
CA GLU A 48 2.19 19.77 -6.43
C GLU A 48 1.93 18.47 -5.68
N ALA A 49 0.69 18.24 -5.22
CA ALA A 49 0.32 16.99 -4.56
C ALA A 49 0.46 15.81 -5.52
N THR A 50 -0.03 15.95 -6.75
CA THR A 50 0.08 14.90 -7.77
C THR A 50 1.53 14.57 -8.09
N LYS A 51 2.39 15.57 -8.21
CA LYS A 51 3.82 15.37 -8.45
C LYS A 51 4.49 14.62 -7.30
N PHE A 52 4.22 14.99 -6.07
CA PHE A 52 4.76 14.29 -4.89
C PHE A 52 4.36 12.81 -4.91
N LEU A 53 3.08 12.52 -5.13
CA LEU A 53 2.57 11.14 -5.14
C LEU A 53 3.18 10.31 -6.28
N LYS A 54 3.31 10.88 -7.47
CA LYS A 54 3.92 10.21 -8.62
C LYS A 54 5.42 9.98 -8.42
N ASP A 55 6.13 10.97 -7.92
CA ASP A 55 7.58 10.86 -7.66
C ASP A 55 7.84 9.82 -6.56
N GLY A 56 7.08 9.86 -5.47
CA GLY A 56 7.18 8.87 -4.40
C GLY A 56 6.91 7.45 -4.90
N THR A 57 5.86 7.28 -5.69
CA THR A 57 5.54 5.98 -6.30
C THR A 57 6.70 5.47 -7.15
N ARG A 58 7.22 6.31 -8.04
CA ARG A 58 8.33 5.94 -8.94
C ARG A 58 9.60 5.58 -8.18
N ILE A 59 9.98 6.41 -7.23
CA ILE A 59 11.24 6.24 -6.49
C ILE A 59 11.15 5.02 -5.56
N LEU A 60 10.11 4.95 -4.73
CA LEU A 60 10.02 3.92 -3.71
C LEU A 60 9.71 2.53 -4.31
N SER A 61 8.83 2.46 -5.32
CA SER A 61 8.56 1.19 -5.99
C SER A 61 9.75 0.66 -6.78
N GLY A 62 10.71 1.51 -7.12
CA GLY A 62 11.94 1.13 -7.81
C GLY A 62 12.99 0.48 -6.91
N ILE A 63 12.83 0.52 -5.60
CA ILE A 63 13.75 -0.14 -4.65
C ILE A 63 13.51 -1.66 -4.72
N PRO A 64 14.55 -2.48 -4.96
CA PRO A 64 14.36 -3.91 -5.30
C PRO A 64 13.62 -4.74 -4.26
N VAL A 65 13.74 -4.42 -2.97
CA VAL A 65 13.05 -5.17 -1.90
C VAL A 65 11.61 -4.75 -1.68
N VAL A 66 11.13 -3.70 -2.35
CA VAL A 66 9.76 -3.23 -2.26
C VAL A 66 8.86 -4.05 -3.16
N ARG A 67 7.80 -4.60 -2.59
CA ARG A 67 6.79 -5.40 -3.30
C ARG A 67 5.42 -4.76 -3.12
N ASP A 68 4.57 -4.91 -4.12
CA ASP A 68 3.17 -4.52 -4.08
C ASP A 68 2.97 -3.08 -3.61
N PHE A 69 3.77 -2.16 -4.15
CA PHE A 69 3.64 -0.74 -3.81
C PHE A 69 2.30 -0.20 -4.30
N GLN A 70 1.62 0.53 -3.43
CA GLN A 70 0.36 1.20 -3.76
C GLN A 70 0.32 2.59 -3.15
N ALA A 71 -0.26 3.52 -3.89
CA ALA A 71 -0.56 4.87 -3.42
C ALA A 71 -2.08 5.04 -3.33
N PHE A 72 -2.55 5.69 -2.28
CA PHE A 72 -3.98 5.84 -1.99
C PHE A 72 -4.36 7.27 -1.68
N LYS A 73 -5.59 7.61 -2.02
CA LYS A 73 -6.30 8.76 -1.46
C LYS A 73 -7.17 8.26 -0.29
N GLN A 74 -6.98 8.84 0.89
CA GLN A 74 -7.78 8.51 2.06
C GLN A 74 -9.15 9.21 1.95
N VAL A 75 -10.24 8.49 2.23
CA VAL A 75 -11.61 9.01 2.03
C VAL A 75 -12.50 8.90 3.26
N SER A 76 -12.01 8.34 4.38
CA SER A 76 -12.80 8.27 5.61
C SER A 76 -12.88 9.64 6.28
N PRO A 77 -14.08 10.09 6.70
CA PRO A 77 -14.22 11.33 7.47
C PRO A 77 -13.79 11.18 8.94
N LYS A 78 -13.35 9.98 9.35
CA LYS A 78 -13.02 9.69 10.75
C LYS A 78 -11.60 10.07 11.13
N ASN A 79 -10.80 10.55 10.20
CA ASN A 79 -9.46 11.05 10.45
C ASN A 79 -9.13 12.16 9.43
N ASP A 80 -8.03 12.87 9.70
CA ASP A 80 -7.63 14.03 8.91
C ASP A 80 -6.50 13.72 7.92
N TYR A 81 -6.10 12.46 7.76
CA TYR A 81 -5.07 12.11 6.79
C TYR A 81 -5.60 12.13 5.36
N GLN A 82 -4.77 12.51 4.41
CA GLN A 82 -5.17 12.70 3.01
C GLN A 82 -4.76 11.54 2.11
N TYR A 83 -3.57 10.96 2.34
CA TYR A 83 -2.94 10.01 1.44
C TYR A 83 -2.32 8.84 2.20
N GLY A 84 -2.03 7.77 1.47
CA GLY A 84 -1.28 6.64 2.00
C GLY A 84 -0.38 6.02 0.96
N PHE A 85 0.77 5.52 1.41
CA PHE A 85 1.60 4.59 0.68
C PHE A 85 1.60 3.25 1.40
N SER A 86 1.57 2.17 0.65
CA SER A 86 1.63 0.81 1.19
C SER A 86 2.57 -0.04 0.36
N MET A 87 3.29 -0.92 1.03
CA MET A 87 4.20 -1.87 0.38
C MET A 87 4.38 -3.10 1.26
N VAL A 88 4.85 -4.18 0.66
CA VAL A 88 5.11 -5.45 1.35
C VAL A 88 6.59 -5.77 1.29
N PHE A 89 7.17 -6.16 2.43
CA PHE A 89 8.51 -6.72 2.52
C PHE A 89 8.44 -8.21 2.83
N SER A 90 9.30 -8.99 2.22
CA SER A 90 9.33 -10.44 2.43
C SER A 90 9.71 -10.83 3.85
N ASN A 91 10.47 -9.98 4.54
CA ASN A 91 10.98 -10.21 5.89
C ASN A 91 11.53 -8.91 6.48
N GLN A 92 11.94 -8.95 7.75
CA GLN A 92 12.52 -7.81 8.45
C GLN A 92 13.83 -7.33 7.81
N ALA A 93 14.64 -8.25 7.30
CA ALA A 93 15.91 -7.89 6.67
C ALA A 93 15.69 -7.01 5.43
N ASP A 94 14.69 -7.34 4.62
CA ASP A 94 14.31 -6.53 3.46
C ASP A 94 13.77 -5.15 3.87
N TYR A 95 13.00 -5.09 4.93
CA TYR A 95 12.52 -3.81 5.47
C TYR A 95 13.69 -2.94 5.92
N THR A 96 14.65 -3.51 6.62
CA THR A 96 15.86 -2.80 7.04
C THR A 96 16.66 -2.31 5.81
N THR A 97 16.82 -3.15 4.80
CA THR A 97 17.47 -2.79 3.53
C THR A 97 16.78 -1.59 2.87
N TYR A 98 15.45 -1.59 2.85
CA TYR A 98 14.66 -0.47 2.33
C TYR A 98 14.94 0.84 3.11
N ASN A 99 14.91 0.77 4.44
CA ASN A 99 15.13 1.95 5.27
C ASN A 99 16.52 2.58 5.03
N GLU A 100 17.53 1.75 4.78
CA GLU A 100 18.92 2.17 4.57
C GLU A 100 19.26 2.42 3.11
N HIS A 101 18.36 2.08 2.18
CA HIS A 101 18.63 2.23 0.75
C HIS A 101 18.82 3.71 0.38
N PRO A 102 19.85 4.03 -0.42
CA PRO A 102 20.15 5.43 -0.80
C PRO A 102 18.96 6.17 -1.40
N ASP A 103 18.14 5.50 -2.21
CA ASP A 103 16.98 6.14 -2.85
C ASP A 103 15.88 6.47 -1.81
N HIS A 104 15.69 5.60 -0.80
CA HIS A 104 14.78 5.90 0.31
C HIS A 104 15.30 7.06 1.15
N VAL A 105 16.57 7.02 1.53
CA VAL A 105 17.19 8.08 2.34
C VAL A 105 17.12 9.43 1.63
N ALA A 106 17.43 9.47 0.34
CA ALA A 106 17.37 10.70 -0.46
C ALA A 106 15.92 11.21 -0.58
N PHE A 107 14.96 10.34 -0.84
CA PHE A 107 13.54 10.72 -0.90
C PHE A 107 13.05 11.31 0.43
N VAL A 108 13.43 10.69 1.54
CA VAL A 108 13.06 11.20 2.87
C VAL A 108 13.67 12.59 3.11
N GLN A 109 14.97 12.76 2.85
CA GLN A 109 15.64 14.03 3.10
C GLN A 109 15.21 15.14 2.16
N ASP A 110 15.05 14.85 0.87
CA ASP A 110 14.85 15.87 -0.16
C ASP A 110 13.37 16.19 -0.39
N ARG A 111 12.47 15.27 -0.09
CA ARG A 111 11.05 15.43 -0.38
C ARG A 111 10.17 15.28 0.87
N TRP A 112 10.25 14.15 1.57
CA TRP A 112 9.37 13.83 2.70
C TRP A 112 9.50 14.87 3.82
N MET A 113 10.71 15.09 4.31
CA MET A 113 10.96 16.02 5.41
C MET A 113 10.62 17.46 5.08
N LYS A 114 10.65 17.82 3.80
CA LYS A 114 10.35 19.18 3.35
C LYS A 114 8.89 19.42 3.05
N GLU A 115 8.15 18.38 2.64
CA GLU A 115 6.79 18.54 2.10
C GLU A 115 5.70 17.90 2.97
N VAL A 116 5.97 16.79 3.65
CA VAL A 116 4.95 16.12 4.48
C VAL A 116 4.74 16.89 5.77
N SER A 117 3.49 17.30 6.02
CA SER A 117 3.15 18.10 7.20
C SER A 117 2.83 17.26 8.43
N ASP A 118 2.32 16.04 8.24
CA ASP A 118 1.97 15.11 9.32
C ASP A 118 1.91 13.69 8.76
N PHE A 119 2.29 12.68 9.53
CA PHE A 119 2.23 11.28 9.10
C PHE A 119 2.15 10.30 10.26
N LEU A 120 1.68 9.10 9.96
CA LEU A 120 1.64 7.97 10.86
C LEU A 120 2.08 6.71 10.12
N GLU A 121 3.06 6.01 10.65
CA GLU A 121 3.52 4.72 10.13
C GLU A 121 2.85 3.56 10.85
N ILE A 122 2.45 2.53 10.09
CA ILE A 122 1.81 1.33 10.61
C ILE A 122 2.42 0.13 9.89
N ASP A 123 2.85 -0.86 10.67
CA ASP A 123 3.38 -2.11 10.14
C ASP A 123 2.52 -3.28 10.60
N PHE A 124 2.14 -4.13 9.65
CA PHE A 124 1.31 -5.28 9.91
C PHE A 124 2.03 -6.59 9.58
N LYS A 125 1.85 -7.58 10.42
CA LYS A 125 2.11 -8.99 10.12
C LYS A 125 0.80 -9.75 10.17
N LYS A 126 0.77 -10.98 9.64
CA LYS A 126 -0.41 -11.83 9.83
C LYS A 126 -0.66 -12.04 11.33
N PRO A 127 -1.93 -12.08 11.76
CA PRO A 127 -2.24 -12.08 13.20
C PRO A 127 -2.04 -13.43 13.89
N PHE A 128 -1.99 -14.53 13.12
CA PHE A 128 -1.84 -15.90 13.67
C PHE A 128 -1.33 -16.91 12.65
#